data_5f404c2481c944cfb4e091337edde2d6
#
_entry.id   5f404c2481c944cfb4e091337edde2d6
#
_cell.length_a   1.000
_cell.length_b   1.000
_cell.length_c   1.000
_cell.angle_alpha   90.00
_cell.angle_beta   90.00
_cell.angle_gamma   90.00
#
_symmetry.space_group_name_H-M   'P 1'
#
loop_
_entity.id
_entity.type
_entity.pdbx_description
1 polymer ?
#
loop_
_entity_poly.entity_id
_entity_poly.type
_entity_poly.pdbx_seq_one_letter_code
_entity_poly.pdbx_strand_id
1 'polypeptide(L)'
;DKTRFKLIVKDDVEFVGGRRQAKGPGREVTEMDESQAYHELHPGAVYMHEGVLYEVLKLDLVSRTAEAVPFDGNYYTVPSGTEETRILQTFQEEDMGRTRIHFGDINVNEVISMYKKLQFHNHQNLGYVDLTQPLQKSYDTESTWIDIPKSVAEIYRSLLVPNRMGELVLNDHFEGLCYAVKNAAMMTTMTERDDIDAVVSNNAVIPDGREEQVVSLYIYDKYEGGLGYSEKIYELVP
;
A
#
# COMPACT_ATOMS: atom_id res chain seq x y z
N ASP A 1 -4.22 -14.89 18.28
CA ASP A 1 -3.33 -13.74 18.23
C ASP A 1 -4.18 -12.47 18.20
N LYS A 2 -4.01 -11.58 19.19
CA LYS A 2 -4.85 -10.36 19.35
C LYS A 2 -4.55 -9.28 18.29
N THR A 3 -3.60 -9.51 17.39
CA THR A 3 -3.20 -8.57 16.36
C THR A 3 -3.83 -8.84 14.99
N ARG A 4 -4.52 -9.99 14.83
CA ARG A 4 -5.09 -10.41 13.56
C ARG A 4 -6.55 -9.96 13.41
N PHE A 5 -6.92 -9.65 12.18
CA PHE A 5 -8.29 -9.38 11.76
C PHE A 5 -8.96 -10.68 11.34
N LYS A 6 -10.22 -10.85 11.72
CA LYS A 6 -11.04 -12.02 11.37
C LYS A 6 -12.11 -11.63 10.37
N LEU A 7 -12.30 -12.46 9.36
CA LEU A 7 -13.42 -12.35 8.43
C LEU A 7 -14.57 -13.23 8.90
N ILE A 8 -15.69 -12.61 9.23
CA ILE A 8 -16.92 -13.27 9.63
C ILE A 8 -17.95 -13.14 8.52
N VAL A 9 -18.39 -14.26 7.99
CA VAL A 9 -19.41 -14.30 6.94
C VAL A 9 -20.76 -14.63 7.57
N LYS A 10 -21.78 -13.86 7.18
CA LYS A 10 -23.20 -14.07 7.47
C LYS A 10 -23.95 -14.22 6.17
N ASP A 11 -24.99 -15.06 6.14
CA ASP A 11 -25.63 -15.43 4.88
C ASP A 11 -26.71 -14.45 4.41
N ASP A 12 -27.24 -13.63 5.31
CA ASP A 12 -28.34 -12.71 5.02
C ASP A 12 -27.92 -11.24 5.14
N VAL A 13 -28.68 -10.36 4.49
CA VAL A 13 -28.54 -8.91 4.55
C VAL A 13 -29.83 -8.31 5.08
N GLU A 14 -29.71 -7.34 5.97
CA GLU A 14 -30.80 -6.48 6.40
C GLU A 14 -30.45 -5.01 6.15
N PHE A 15 -31.49 -4.18 6.12
CA PHE A 15 -31.32 -2.71 6.02
C PHE A 15 -31.66 -2.06 7.36
N VAL A 16 -30.68 -1.38 7.95
CA VAL A 16 -30.85 -0.65 9.21
C VAL A 16 -30.41 0.80 8.98
N GLY A 17 -31.33 1.73 9.19
CA GLY A 17 -31.06 3.15 8.95
C GLY A 17 -30.64 3.47 7.51
N GLY A 18 -31.15 2.72 6.52
CA GLY A 18 -30.80 2.87 5.10
C GLY A 18 -29.44 2.28 4.69
N ARG A 19 -28.76 1.57 5.59
CA ARG A 19 -27.49 0.90 5.33
C ARG A 19 -27.64 -0.61 5.31
N ARG A 20 -26.92 -1.27 4.41
CA ARG A 20 -26.83 -2.73 4.37
C ARG A 20 -25.99 -3.23 5.54
N GLN A 21 -26.49 -4.23 6.25
CA GLN A 21 -25.77 -4.92 7.32
C GLN A 21 -25.87 -6.43 7.13
N ALA A 22 -24.81 -7.15 7.47
CA ALA A 22 -24.79 -8.59 7.49
C ALA A 22 -25.66 -9.11 8.66
N LYS A 23 -26.51 -10.09 8.40
CA LYS A 23 -27.46 -10.66 9.35
C LYS A 23 -27.31 -12.17 9.46
N GLY A 24 -27.60 -12.68 10.63
CA GLY A 24 -27.62 -14.10 10.94
C GLY A 24 -26.38 -14.56 11.72
N PRO A 25 -26.28 -15.88 11.95
CA PRO A 25 -25.11 -16.45 12.62
C PRO A 25 -23.89 -16.27 11.74
N GLY A 26 -22.80 -15.76 12.33
CA GLY A 26 -21.52 -15.59 11.65
C GLY A 26 -20.67 -16.84 11.74
N ARG A 27 -19.93 -17.11 10.67
CA ARG A 27 -18.85 -18.11 10.64
C ARG A 27 -17.53 -17.44 10.31
N GLU A 28 -16.49 -17.78 11.04
CA GLU A 28 -15.14 -17.33 10.73
C GLU A 28 -14.65 -18.06 9.47
N VAL A 29 -14.17 -17.32 8.48
CA VAL A 29 -13.70 -17.85 7.20
C VAL A 29 -12.19 -17.84 7.14
N THR A 30 -11.57 -16.75 7.57
CA THR A 30 -10.11 -16.58 7.58
C THR A 30 -9.70 -15.51 8.58
N GLU A 31 -8.42 -15.47 8.86
CA GLU A 31 -7.79 -14.38 9.61
C GLU A 31 -6.53 -13.90 8.89
N MET A 32 -6.22 -12.61 9.02
CA MET A 32 -5.08 -11.98 8.37
C MET A 32 -4.51 -10.84 9.20
N ASP A 33 -3.32 -10.37 8.86
CA ASP A 33 -2.71 -9.21 9.51
C ASP A 33 -3.43 -7.90 9.16
N GLU A 34 -3.06 -6.81 9.81
CA GLU A 34 -3.70 -5.51 9.66
C GLU A 34 -3.52 -4.93 8.25
N SER A 35 -2.31 -5.04 7.68
CA SER A 35 -2.02 -4.51 6.34
C SER A 35 -2.87 -5.21 5.29
N GLN A 36 -2.88 -6.53 5.34
CA GLN A 36 -3.70 -7.35 4.45
C GLN A 36 -5.19 -7.06 4.64
N ALA A 37 -5.66 -6.92 5.88
CA ALA A 37 -7.06 -6.61 6.17
C ALA A 37 -7.49 -5.25 5.59
N TYR A 38 -6.63 -4.24 5.65
CA TYR A 38 -6.94 -2.93 5.06
C TYR A 38 -7.04 -2.97 3.54
N HIS A 39 -6.22 -3.81 2.90
CA HIS A 39 -6.27 -3.99 1.45
C HIS A 39 -7.40 -4.90 0.98
N GLU A 40 -7.71 -5.96 1.71
CA GLU A 40 -8.62 -7.01 1.25
C GLU A 40 -9.99 -6.97 1.93
N LEU A 41 -10.10 -6.40 3.12
CA LEU A 41 -11.33 -6.39 3.93
C LEU A 41 -11.86 -4.98 4.22
N HIS A 42 -11.46 -3.97 3.45
CA HIS A 42 -12.09 -2.64 3.56
C HIS A 42 -13.58 -2.71 3.23
N PRO A 43 -14.43 -1.81 3.77
CA PRO A 43 -15.85 -1.79 3.43
C PRO A 43 -16.05 -1.65 1.92
N GLY A 44 -16.86 -2.51 1.34
CA GLY A 44 -17.11 -2.61 -0.10
C GLY A 44 -16.15 -3.51 -0.87
N ALA A 45 -15.11 -4.05 -0.23
CA ALA A 45 -14.20 -5.00 -0.86
C ALA A 45 -14.93 -6.28 -1.30
N VAL A 46 -14.54 -6.80 -2.44
CA VAL A 46 -14.89 -8.16 -2.89
C VAL A 46 -13.70 -9.06 -2.64
N TYR A 47 -13.82 -9.91 -1.65
CA TYR A 47 -12.79 -10.84 -1.21
C TYR A 47 -13.07 -12.24 -1.71
N MET A 48 -12.06 -12.92 -2.21
CA MET A 48 -12.16 -14.31 -2.66
C MET A 48 -11.42 -15.24 -1.70
N HIS A 49 -12.14 -16.24 -1.20
CA HIS A 49 -11.58 -17.31 -0.39
C HIS A 49 -12.02 -18.67 -0.90
N GLU A 50 -11.06 -19.53 -1.22
CA GLU A 50 -11.32 -20.88 -1.76
C GLU A 50 -12.32 -20.92 -2.95
N GLY A 51 -12.23 -19.92 -3.82
CA GLY A 51 -13.09 -19.81 -5.01
C GLY A 51 -14.49 -19.24 -4.74
N VAL A 52 -14.78 -18.84 -3.51
CA VAL A 52 -16.05 -18.18 -3.14
C VAL A 52 -15.81 -16.69 -2.93
N LEU A 53 -16.70 -15.87 -3.49
CA LEU A 53 -16.64 -14.42 -3.35
C LEU A 53 -17.52 -13.94 -2.23
N TYR A 54 -17.01 -12.95 -1.49
CA TYR A 54 -17.70 -12.28 -0.39
C TYR A 54 -17.57 -10.77 -0.55
N GLU A 55 -18.66 -10.04 -0.27
CA GLU A 55 -18.65 -8.58 -0.18
C GLU A 55 -18.53 -8.16 1.28
N VAL A 56 -17.51 -7.39 1.61
CA VAL A 56 -17.31 -6.85 2.95
C VAL A 56 -18.25 -5.66 3.17
N LEU A 57 -19.11 -5.73 4.16
CA LEU A 57 -20.05 -4.67 4.50
C LEU A 57 -19.53 -3.78 5.64
N LYS A 58 -18.73 -4.32 6.53
CA LYS A 58 -18.20 -3.61 7.70
C LYS A 58 -16.79 -4.10 8.05
N LEU A 59 -15.92 -3.16 8.39
CA LEU A 59 -14.64 -3.43 9.05
C LEU A 59 -14.63 -2.69 10.39
N ASP A 60 -14.53 -3.43 11.47
CA ASP A 60 -14.46 -2.90 12.82
C ASP A 60 -13.01 -2.99 13.31
N LEU A 61 -12.37 -1.83 13.45
CA LEU A 61 -10.95 -1.73 13.82
C LEU A 61 -10.72 -2.03 15.30
N VAL A 62 -11.73 -1.83 16.15
CA VAL A 62 -11.62 -2.06 17.60
C VAL A 62 -11.71 -3.55 17.91
N SER A 63 -12.72 -4.22 17.38
CA SER A 63 -12.89 -5.67 17.53
C SER A 63 -12.01 -6.48 16.59
N ARG A 64 -11.37 -5.81 15.61
CA ARG A 64 -10.57 -6.46 14.53
C ARG A 64 -11.35 -7.51 13.78
N THR A 65 -12.56 -7.15 13.37
CA THR A 65 -13.49 -8.05 12.71
C THR A 65 -14.06 -7.40 11.46
N ALA A 66 -14.02 -8.10 10.34
CA ALA A 66 -14.75 -7.76 9.14
C ALA A 66 -16.00 -8.62 9.02
N GLU A 67 -17.12 -8.01 8.68
CA GLU A 67 -18.38 -8.70 8.38
C GLU A 67 -18.65 -8.67 6.89
N ALA A 68 -18.88 -9.83 6.30
CA ALA A 68 -19.15 -9.98 4.89
C ALA A 68 -20.35 -10.90 4.63
N VAL A 69 -20.82 -10.83 3.39
CA VAL A 69 -21.92 -11.68 2.89
C VAL A 69 -21.50 -12.30 1.58
N PRO A 70 -22.10 -13.43 1.15
CA PRO A 70 -21.85 -14.00 -0.16
C PRO A 70 -22.10 -12.99 -1.28
N PHE A 71 -21.26 -13.02 -2.31
CA PHE A 71 -21.28 -12.11 -3.44
C PHE A 71 -21.33 -12.91 -4.75
N ASP A 72 -22.25 -12.55 -5.65
CA ASP A 72 -22.46 -13.19 -6.94
C ASP A 72 -22.21 -12.24 -8.14
N GLY A 73 -21.66 -11.07 -7.89
CA GLY A 73 -21.35 -10.08 -8.92
C GLY A 73 -20.18 -10.47 -9.82
N ASN A 74 -19.90 -9.65 -10.82
CA ASN A 74 -18.94 -9.92 -11.88
C ASN A 74 -17.70 -9.01 -11.83
N TYR A 75 -17.40 -8.40 -10.69
CA TYR A 75 -16.26 -7.54 -10.51
C TYR A 75 -15.48 -7.89 -9.24
N TYR A 76 -14.22 -7.46 -9.21
CA TYR A 76 -13.39 -7.44 -8.02
C TYR A 76 -12.98 -6.00 -7.70
N THR A 77 -12.41 -5.80 -6.53
CA THR A 77 -12.02 -4.49 -6.03
C THR A 77 -10.52 -4.40 -5.85
N VAL A 78 -9.99 -3.20 -6.10
CA VAL A 78 -8.58 -2.87 -5.86
C VAL A 78 -8.53 -1.59 -5.03
N PRO A 79 -7.97 -1.62 -3.81
CA PRO A 79 -7.82 -0.43 -2.99
C PRO A 79 -6.88 0.58 -3.65
N SER A 80 -7.07 1.84 -3.31
CA SER A 80 -6.27 2.95 -3.79
C SER A 80 -6.17 4.01 -2.71
N GLY A 81 -5.05 4.69 -2.67
CA GLY A 81 -4.77 5.72 -1.69
C GLY A 81 -3.41 6.34 -1.91
N THR A 82 -2.81 6.81 -0.84
CA THR A 82 -1.49 7.44 -0.84
C THR A 82 -0.54 6.68 0.08
N GLU A 83 0.71 6.67 -0.29
CA GLU A 83 1.80 6.14 0.51
C GLU A 83 2.90 7.19 0.60
N GLU A 84 3.27 7.54 1.80
CA GLU A 84 4.30 8.52 2.09
C GLU A 84 5.38 7.91 2.96
N THR A 85 6.62 8.27 2.68
CA THR A 85 7.76 7.85 3.49
C THR A 85 8.39 9.06 4.17
N ARG A 86 8.92 8.83 5.37
CA ARG A 86 9.70 9.81 6.11
C ARG A 86 10.97 9.16 6.64
N ILE A 87 12.13 9.72 6.33
CA ILE A 87 13.42 9.23 6.84
C ILE A 87 13.49 9.52 8.33
N LEU A 88 13.75 8.48 9.13
CA LEU A 88 13.96 8.56 10.57
C LEU A 88 15.45 8.62 10.89
N GLN A 89 16.22 7.70 10.30
CA GLN A 89 17.66 7.62 10.52
C GLN A 89 18.37 7.01 9.29
N THR A 90 19.49 7.59 8.90
CA THR A 90 20.38 7.02 7.88
C THR A 90 21.55 6.33 8.58
N PHE A 91 21.75 5.05 8.31
CA PHE A 91 22.84 4.25 8.88
C PHE A 91 24.06 4.24 7.97
N GLN A 92 23.83 4.12 6.67
CA GLN A 92 24.86 4.02 5.65
C GLN A 92 24.49 4.86 4.44
N GLU A 93 25.48 5.44 3.79
CA GLU A 93 25.31 6.13 2.52
C GLU A 93 26.54 5.94 1.65
N GLU A 94 26.36 5.87 0.34
CA GLU A 94 27.43 5.75 -0.66
C GLU A 94 27.13 6.63 -1.86
N ASP A 95 28.18 7.31 -2.34
CA ASP A 95 28.12 8.13 -3.55
C ASP A 95 28.27 7.26 -4.79
N MET A 96 27.28 7.29 -5.66
CA MET A 96 27.27 6.56 -6.94
C MET A 96 27.53 7.50 -8.14
N GLY A 97 28.17 8.63 -7.94
CA GLY A 97 28.56 9.62 -8.94
C GLY A 97 27.46 10.63 -9.23
N ARG A 98 26.34 10.25 -9.82
CA ARG A 98 25.21 11.16 -10.11
C ARG A 98 24.08 11.06 -9.10
N THR A 99 24.13 10.09 -8.24
CA THR A 99 23.15 9.81 -7.22
C THR A 99 23.82 9.27 -5.97
N ARG A 100 23.06 9.10 -4.91
CA ARG A 100 23.48 8.44 -3.67
C ARG A 100 22.52 7.33 -3.35
N ILE A 101 23.06 6.25 -2.79
CA ILE A 101 22.30 5.19 -2.18
C ILE A 101 22.43 5.29 -0.66
N HIS A 102 21.35 5.01 0.03
CA HIS A 102 21.28 5.08 1.48
C HIS A 102 20.63 3.81 2.03
N PHE A 103 20.96 3.49 3.27
CA PHE A 103 20.28 2.48 4.07
C PHE A 103 19.97 3.04 5.45
N GLY A 104 18.80 2.73 5.99
CA GLY A 104 18.40 3.19 7.32
C GLY A 104 16.93 2.91 7.63
N ASP A 105 16.45 3.60 8.66
CA ASP A 105 15.06 3.51 9.10
C ASP A 105 14.20 4.60 8.47
N ILE A 106 13.01 4.21 8.08
CA ILE A 106 11.96 5.10 7.59
C ILE A 106 10.64 4.83 8.33
N ASN A 107 9.80 5.84 8.39
CA ASN A 107 8.38 5.65 8.68
C ASN A 107 7.61 5.58 7.36
N VAL A 108 6.78 4.57 7.21
CA VAL A 108 5.84 4.41 6.09
C VAL A 108 4.44 4.73 6.60
N ASN A 109 3.78 5.66 5.94
CA ASN A 109 2.40 6.03 6.22
C ASN A 109 1.54 5.73 4.99
N GLU A 110 0.71 4.71 5.09
CA GLU A 110 -0.21 4.27 4.06
C GLU A 110 -1.62 4.68 4.41
N VAL A 111 -2.33 5.29 3.46
CA VAL A 111 -3.72 5.70 3.60
C VAL A 111 -4.53 5.13 2.44
N ILE A 112 -5.46 4.24 2.73
CA ILE A 112 -6.42 3.72 1.76
C ILE A 112 -7.69 4.55 1.89
N SER A 113 -8.01 5.34 0.87
CA SER A 113 -9.13 6.29 0.87
C SER A 113 -10.26 5.91 -0.09
N MET A 114 -9.99 5.05 -1.05
CA MET A 114 -10.96 4.63 -2.06
C MET A 114 -10.60 3.25 -2.61
N TYR A 115 -11.49 2.70 -3.42
CA TYR A 115 -11.23 1.51 -4.21
C TYR A 115 -11.83 1.63 -5.60
N LYS A 116 -11.27 0.93 -6.56
CA LYS A 116 -11.83 0.79 -7.91
C LYS A 116 -12.47 -0.59 -8.07
N LYS A 117 -13.53 -0.64 -8.87
CA LYS A 117 -14.18 -1.87 -9.28
C LYS A 117 -13.69 -2.26 -10.67
N LEU A 118 -13.18 -3.46 -10.82
CA LEU A 118 -12.68 -3.99 -12.09
C LEU A 118 -13.47 -5.22 -12.48
N GLN A 119 -13.94 -5.26 -13.72
CA GLN A 119 -14.67 -6.41 -14.24
C GLN A 119 -13.76 -7.63 -14.42
N PHE A 120 -14.23 -8.83 -14.09
CA PHE A 120 -13.40 -10.04 -14.12
C PHE A 120 -12.87 -10.39 -15.52
N HIS A 121 -13.67 -10.23 -16.56
CA HIS A 121 -13.29 -10.72 -17.89
C HIS A 121 -12.28 -9.86 -18.65
N ASN A 122 -12.37 -8.56 -18.51
CA ASN A 122 -11.62 -7.60 -19.33
C ASN A 122 -10.90 -6.54 -18.50
N HIS A 123 -10.96 -6.64 -17.17
CA HIS A 123 -10.40 -5.67 -16.22
C HIS A 123 -10.89 -4.22 -16.45
N GLN A 124 -12.06 -4.07 -17.09
CA GLN A 124 -12.66 -2.76 -17.30
C GLN A 124 -12.95 -2.09 -15.97
N ASN A 125 -12.52 -0.85 -15.86
CA ASN A 125 -12.79 -0.03 -14.69
C ASN A 125 -14.26 0.41 -14.70
N LEU A 126 -15.03 -0.08 -13.73
CA LEU A 126 -16.44 0.23 -13.53
C LEU A 126 -16.67 1.48 -12.66
N GLY A 127 -15.60 2.08 -12.15
CA GLY A 127 -15.66 3.27 -11.33
C GLY A 127 -14.89 3.14 -10.03
N TYR A 128 -14.81 4.27 -9.32
CA TYR A 128 -14.18 4.39 -8.01
C TYR A 128 -15.24 4.67 -6.96
N VAL A 129 -14.99 4.17 -5.76
CA VAL A 129 -15.83 4.39 -4.59
C VAL A 129 -14.96 4.89 -3.46
N ASP A 130 -15.32 6.03 -2.89
CA ASP A 130 -14.63 6.57 -1.71
C ASP A 130 -15.02 5.79 -0.45
N LEU A 131 -14.05 5.50 0.40
CA LEU A 131 -14.31 4.99 1.74
C LEU A 131 -14.90 6.10 2.60
N THR A 132 -15.95 5.78 3.35
CA THR A 132 -16.55 6.73 4.31
C THR A 132 -15.55 7.17 5.37
N GLN A 133 -14.65 6.27 5.75
CA GLN A 133 -13.54 6.52 6.65
C GLN A 133 -12.28 5.91 6.03
N PRO A 134 -11.26 6.72 5.73
CA PRO A 134 -9.99 6.21 5.26
C PRO A 134 -9.36 5.25 6.28
N LEU A 135 -8.69 4.22 5.77
CA LEU A 135 -7.92 3.29 6.58
C LEU A 135 -6.46 3.74 6.53
N GLN A 136 -5.87 3.98 7.69
CA GLN A 136 -4.50 4.47 7.79
C GLN A 136 -3.67 3.51 8.63
N LYS A 137 -2.48 3.19 8.12
CA LYS A 137 -1.45 2.45 8.83
C LYS A 137 -0.14 3.22 8.77
N SER A 138 0.52 3.34 9.90
CA SER A 138 1.85 3.94 9.98
C SER A 138 2.75 3.00 10.78
N TYR A 139 3.93 2.71 10.26
CA TYR A 139 4.90 1.85 10.92
C TYR A 139 6.32 2.24 10.53
N ASP A 140 7.26 1.94 11.40
CA ASP A 140 8.68 2.15 11.18
C ASP A 140 9.31 0.86 10.65
N THR A 141 10.17 1.00 9.63
CA THR A 141 10.81 -0.15 9.00
C THR A 141 12.15 0.22 8.38
N GLU A 142 12.92 -0.80 8.00
CA GLU A 142 14.17 -0.63 7.27
C GLU A 142 13.92 -0.39 5.79
N SER A 143 14.75 0.46 5.19
CA SER A 143 14.71 0.80 3.77
C SER A 143 16.08 1.04 3.20
N THR A 144 16.25 0.65 1.94
CA THR A 144 17.28 1.19 1.06
C THR A 144 16.64 2.18 0.10
N TRP A 145 17.24 3.36 -0.08
CA TRP A 145 16.71 4.32 -1.04
C TRP A 145 17.81 4.96 -1.87
N ILE A 146 17.41 5.35 -3.07
CA ILE A 146 18.30 5.98 -4.07
C ILE A 146 17.72 7.35 -4.40
N ASP A 147 18.54 8.39 -4.28
CA ASP A 147 18.16 9.74 -4.64
C ASP A 147 18.00 9.87 -6.16
N ILE A 148 16.91 10.45 -6.59
CA ILE A 148 16.67 10.74 -8.00
C ILE A 148 17.30 12.10 -8.32
N PRO A 149 18.23 12.18 -9.29
CA PRO A 149 18.88 13.43 -9.66
C PRO A 149 17.87 14.54 -9.98
N LYS A 150 18.12 15.77 -9.51
CA LYS A 150 17.22 16.91 -9.69
C LYS A 150 16.74 17.11 -11.13
N SER A 151 17.63 16.98 -12.10
CA SER A 151 17.30 17.12 -13.53
C SER A 151 16.26 16.08 -13.99
N VAL A 152 16.34 14.86 -13.45
CA VAL A 152 15.38 13.79 -13.73
C VAL A 152 14.07 14.06 -12.97
N ALA A 153 14.14 14.45 -11.70
CA ALA A 153 12.98 14.79 -10.89
C ALA A 153 12.17 15.96 -11.47
N GLU A 154 12.84 16.97 -12.03
CA GLU A 154 12.17 18.11 -12.69
C GLU A 154 11.41 17.70 -13.96
N ILE A 155 12.00 16.82 -14.78
CA ILE A 155 11.32 16.27 -15.95
C ILE A 155 10.04 15.56 -15.50
N TYR A 156 10.11 14.72 -14.47
CA TYR A 156 8.96 13.98 -13.96
C TYR A 156 7.93 14.87 -13.27
N ARG A 157 8.37 15.95 -12.57
CA ARG A 157 7.43 16.92 -12.00
C ARG A 157 6.64 17.66 -13.08
N SER A 158 7.23 17.89 -14.25
CA SER A 158 6.52 18.47 -15.40
C SER A 158 5.44 17.54 -15.97
N LEU A 159 5.48 16.27 -15.63
CA LEU A 159 4.51 15.24 -16.02
C LEU A 159 3.47 14.94 -14.92
N LEU A 160 3.45 15.71 -13.83
CA LEU A 160 2.44 15.57 -12.80
C LEU A 160 1.05 15.79 -13.38
N VAL A 161 0.13 14.91 -13.06
CA VAL A 161 -1.27 15.00 -13.46
C VAL A 161 -2.16 15.19 -12.23
N PRO A 162 -3.21 16.01 -12.32
CA PRO A 162 -4.14 16.13 -11.22
C PRO A 162 -4.92 14.82 -11.04
N ASN A 163 -4.97 14.33 -9.81
CA ASN A 163 -5.88 13.27 -9.44
C ASN A 163 -7.32 13.79 -9.34
N ARG A 164 -8.28 12.93 -8.98
CA ARG A 164 -9.69 13.32 -8.86
C ARG A 164 -9.96 14.38 -7.79
N MET A 165 -9.08 14.53 -6.81
CA MET A 165 -9.16 15.54 -5.75
C MET A 165 -8.41 16.82 -6.10
N GLY A 166 -7.81 16.89 -7.31
CA GLY A 166 -7.03 18.05 -7.76
C GLY A 166 -5.59 18.07 -7.23
N GLU A 167 -5.16 17.05 -6.51
CA GLU A 167 -3.78 16.93 -6.05
C GLU A 167 -2.90 16.47 -7.22
N LEU A 168 -1.73 17.10 -7.36
CA LEU A 168 -0.76 16.71 -8.37
C LEU A 168 -0.06 15.42 -7.91
N VAL A 169 -0.32 14.32 -8.62
CA VAL A 169 0.31 13.03 -8.38
C VAL A 169 1.31 12.72 -9.47
N LEU A 170 2.40 12.04 -9.11
CA LEU A 170 3.33 11.45 -10.07
C LEU A 170 2.55 10.40 -10.87
N ASN A 171 2.65 10.52 -12.19
CA ASN A 171 1.90 9.64 -13.07
C ASN A 171 2.45 8.20 -13.06
N ASP A 172 1.79 7.32 -13.81
CA ASP A 172 2.05 5.87 -13.94
C ASP A 172 3.52 5.49 -14.28
N HIS A 173 4.36 6.44 -14.71
CA HIS A 173 5.76 6.16 -15.03
C HIS A 173 6.59 5.80 -13.80
N PHE A 174 6.34 6.44 -12.67
CA PHE A 174 7.00 6.07 -11.41
C PHE A 174 6.44 4.78 -10.82
N GLU A 175 5.16 4.50 -10.98
CA GLU A 175 4.59 3.21 -10.62
C GLU A 175 5.27 2.08 -11.40
N GLY A 176 5.47 2.28 -12.71
CA GLY A 176 6.22 1.33 -13.54
C GLY A 176 7.66 1.13 -13.08
N LEU A 177 8.35 2.20 -12.69
CA LEU A 177 9.70 2.13 -12.13
C LEU A 177 9.71 1.36 -10.80
N CYS A 178 8.83 1.71 -9.88
CA CYS A 178 8.69 1.02 -8.60
C CYS A 178 8.42 -0.47 -8.78
N TYR A 179 7.52 -0.81 -9.70
CA TYR A 179 7.21 -2.20 -10.04
C TYR A 179 8.42 -2.96 -10.58
N ALA A 180 9.18 -2.36 -11.50
CA ALA A 180 10.37 -2.98 -12.07
C ALA A 180 11.47 -3.19 -11.02
N VAL A 181 11.72 -2.19 -10.17
CA VAL A 181 12.72 -2.25 -9.11
C VAL A 181 12.31 -3.24 -8.03
N LYS A 182 11.04 -3.26 -7.63
CA LYS A 182 10.52 -4.25 -6.69
C LYS A 182 10.75 -5.67 -7.19
N ASN A 183 10.39 -5.96 -8.44
CA ASN A 183 10.60 -7.29 -9.01
C ASN A 183 12.08 -7.68 -9.08
N ALA A 184 12.96 -6.76 -9.46
CA ALA A 184 14.41 -7.00 -9.46
C ALA A 184 14.94 -7.30 -8.05
N ALA A 185 14.52 -6.53 -7.06
CA ALA A 185 14.88 -6.75 -5.66
C ALA A 185 14.38 -8.10 -5.14
N MET A 186 13.14 -8.48 -5.43
CA MET A 186 12.57 -9.79 -5.07
C MET A 186 13.36 -10.94 -5.67
N MET A 187 13.74 -10.86 -6.94
CA MET A 187 14.56 -11.89 -7.59
C MET A 187 15.94 -12.04 -6.95
N THR A 188 16.52 -10.92 -6.53
CA THR A 188 17.87 -10.87 -5.96
C THR A 188 17.91 -11.34 -4.51
N THR A 189 16.89 -11.04 -3.74
CA THR A 189 16.78 -11.39 -2.31
C THR A 189 16.05 -12.69 -2.05
N MET A 190 15.42 -13.28 -3.08
CA MET A 190 14.55 -14.46 -2.97
C MET A 190 13.37 -14.24 -2.01
N THR A 191 12.80 -13.04 -2.02
CA THR A 191 11.65 -12.65 -1.20
C THR A 191 10.34 -12.87 -1.93
N GLU A 192 9.26 -12.97 -1.17
CA GLU A 192 7.90 -13.00 -1.70
C GLU A 192 7.38 -11.58 -1.97
N ARG A 193 6.26 -11.50 -2.70
CA ARG A 193 5.68 -10.23 -3.16
C ARG A 193 5.23 -9.33 -2.00
N ASP A 194 4.90 -9.93 -0.87
CA ASP A 194 4.38 -9.23 0.31
C ASP A 194 5.46 -8.92 1.35
N ASP A 195 6.70 -9.31 1.10
CA ASP A 195 7.81 -9.06 2.03
C ASP A 195 8.41 -7.66 1.89
N ILE A 196 8.44 -7.13 0.66
CA ILE A 196 9.00 -5.82 0.34
C ILE A 196 8.07 -5.01 -0.55
N ASP A 197 8.23 -3.69 -0.51
CA ASP A 197 7.59 -2.80 -1.47
C ASP A 197 8.53 -1.70 -1.95
N ALA A 198 8.12 -0.96 -2.99
CA ALA A 198 8.87 0.14 -3.53
C ALA A 198 7.95 1.34 -3.81
N VAL A 199 8.41 2.52 -3.42
CA VAL A 199 7.69 3.78 -3.61
C VAL A 199 8.65 4.89 -3.99
N VAL A 200 8.19 5.86 -4.78
CA VAL A 200 8.88 7.13 -4.98
C VAL A 200 8.21 8.18 -4.12
N SER A 201 8.99 8.80 -3.27
CA SER A 201 8.53 9.83 -2.34
C SER A 201 9.41 11.06 -2.40
N ASN A 202 8.80 12.21 -2.13
CA ASN A 202 9.47 13.50 -2.06
C ASN A 202 9.64 13.88 -0.59
N ASN A 203 10.85 13.79 -0.09
CA ASN A 203 11.17 14.09 1.31
C ASN A 203 11.89 15.43 1.44
N ALA A 204 11.58 16.16 2.50
CA ALA A 204 12.37 17.28 2.93
C ALA A 204 13.60 16.79 3.71
N VAL A 205 14.77 17.16 3.24
CA VAL A 205 16.03 16.99 3.97
C VAL A 205 16.60 18.36 4.32
N ILE A 206 17.40 18.45 5.39
CA ILE A 206 18.00 19.69 5.85
C ILE A 206 19.53 19.56 5.79
N PRO A 207 20.14 19.60 4.60
CA PRO A 207 21.58 19.67 4.49
C PRO A 207 22.03 21.09 4.87
N ASP A 208 22.99 21.20 5.77
CA ASP A 208 23.61 22.48 6.17
C ASP A 208 22.61 23.57 6.64
N GLY A 209 21.48 23.15 7.24
CA GLY A 209 20.46 24.08 7.76
C GLY A 209 19.53 24.67 6.72
N ARG A 210 19.56 24.20 5.46
CA ARG A 210 18.61 24.56 4.41
C ARG A 210 17.72 23.38 4.08
N GLU A 211 16.42 23.60 4.12
CA GLU A 211 15.46 22.59 3.68
C GLU A 211 15.56 22.37 2.16
N GLU A 212 15.80 21.16 1.75
CA GLU A 212 15.83 20.75 0.36
C GLU A 212 14.85 19.60 0.13
N GLN A 213 14.07 19.69 -0.94
CA GLN A 213 13.16 18.63 -1.34
C GLN A 213 13.93 17.62 -2.22
N VAL A 214 14.03 16.39 -1.75
CA VAL A 214 14.70 15.30 -2.47
C VAL A 214 13.68 14.25 -2.84
N VAL A 215 13.60 13.92 -4.13
CA VAL A 215 12.80 12.79 -4.62
C VAL A 215 13.69 11.56 -4.57
N SER A 216 13.23 10.52 -3.90
CA SER A 216 13.96 9.26 -3.78
C SER A 216 13.06 8.07 -4.06
N LEU A 217 13.66 7.01 -4.59
CA LEU A 217 13.00 5.71 -4.73
C LEU A 217 13.40 4.86 -3.54
N TYR A 218 12.42 4.48 -2.75
CA TYR A 218 12.55 3.65 -1.55
C TYR A 218 12.20 2.21 -1.88
N ILE A 219 12.99 1.28 -1.38
CA ILE A 219 12.67 -0.15 -1.31
C ILE A 219 12.71 -0.49 0.18
N TYR A 220 11.63 -0.96 0.73
CA TYR A 220 11.48 -1.16 2.16
C TYR A 220 10.83 -2.49 2.52
N ASP A 221 11.10 -2.95 3.72
CA ASP A 221 10.50 -4.14 4.28
C ASP A 221 9.07 -3.84 4.73
N LYS A 222 8.10 -4.69 4.38
CA LYS A 222 6.67 -4.48 4.72
C LYS A 222 6.30 -4.87 6.13
N TYR A 223 7.28 -5.07 6.99
CA TYR A 223 7.11 -5.46 8.39
C TYR A 223 7.68 -4.40 9.32
N GLU A 224 6.94 -4.12 10.38
CA GLU A 224 7.40 -3.22 11.44
C GLU A 224 8.73 -3.72 12.02
N GLY A 225 9.72 -2.84 12.08
CA GLY A 225 11.08 -3.15 12.53
C GLY A 225 11.99 -3.78 11.48
N GLY A 226 11.48 -4.04 10.26
CA GLY A 226 12.26 -4.66 9.18
C GLY A 226 12.50 -6.16 9.33
N LEU A 227 12.96 -6.79 8.27
CA LEU A 227 13.37 -8.21 8.22
C LEU A 227 14.78 -8.39 7.64
N GLY A 228 15.51 -7.30 7.40
CA GLY A 228 16.87 -7.32 6.86
C GLY A 228 16.94 -7.49 5.34
N TYR A 229 15.83 -7.43 4.63
CA TYR A 229 15.84 -7.50 3.16
C TYR A 229 16.39 -6.21 2.54
N SER A 230 16.03 -5.08 3.10
CA SER A 230 16.52 -3.77 2.65
C SER A 230 18.03 -3.61 2.84
N GLU A 231 18.59 -4.09 3.95
CA GLU A 231 20.03 -4.14 4.17
C GLU A 231 20.73 -4.98 3.10
N LYS A 232 20.18 -6.15 2.81
CA LYS A 232 20.70 -7.04 1.78
C LYS A 232 20.66 -6.44 0.38
N ILE A 233 19.62 -5.66 0.07
CA ILE A 233 19.52 -4.93 -1.19
C ILE A 233 20.60 -3.86 -1.27
N TYR A 234 20.85 -3.11 -0.19
CA TYR A 234 21.91 -2.12 -0.11
C TYR A 234 23.28 -2.73 -0.40
N GLU A 235 23.59 -3.88 0.20
CA GLU A 235 24.86 -4.58 0.01
C GLU A 235 25.07 -5.12 -1.42
N LEU A 236 23.99 -5.31 -2.19
CA LEU A 236 24.04 -5.87 -3.54
C LEU A 236 24.15 -4.81 -4.64
N VAL A 237 23.96 -3.55 -4.30
CA VAL A 237 24.17 -2.43 -5.25
C VAL A 237 25.66 -2.16 -5.33
N PRO A 238 26.29 -2.29 -6.53
CA PRO A 238 27.74 -2.16 -6.71
C PRO A 238 28.21 -0.71 -6.64
#